data_c2ba3fdcc4325a519e5b14de6197d7e7
#
_entry.id   c2ba3fdcc4325a519e5b14de6197d7e7
#
_cell.length_a   1.000
_cell.length_b   1.000
_cell.length_c   1.000
_cell.angle_alpha   90.00
_cell.angle_beta   90.00
_cell.angle_gamma   90.00
#
_symmetry.space_group_name_H-M   'P 1'
#
loop_
_entity.id
_entity.type
_entity.pdbx_description
1 polymer ?
#
loop_
_entity_poly.entity_id
_entity_poly.type
_entity_poly.pdbx_seq_one_letter_code
_entity_poly.pdbx_strand_id
1 'polypeptide(L)'
;TTYNYATGELSKTFRASKATSGNSKAIQQTKPITILLMGVDTGSKERKETWEGNSDTMILVTVNPKTKKTTMTSLERDLLTDIEGSGEAKLNSAYAEGGADLAISTIQKVLDIDIDYYALINMQGMIDLVDAVGGIEVTNHFDFPISIAENEPEFQAKVEPGTHKINGEQTLVYSRMRYDDPDGDYGRQKRQREVIQKVVAKLLKMDSIGSYKKILSAVSSNVQTSIDLGDTNTLRSLMGYSDALKNIKSYQLAGSDAMINGGSYQVASTEDILKVQNRIKQEVGKKKVSESNLKTSLVLYGSGSSNYGSDDFVNSKGSAASSEASSNYEGGTSEAAGGGSVSTYNGGTTYSNNYSENTGNYVQE
;
A
#
# COMPACT_ATOMS: atom_id res chain seq x y z
N THR A 1 -35.58 -5.19 -8.13
CA THR A 1 -35.01 -6.37 -7.47
C THR A 1 -33.49 -6.38 -7.56
N THR A 2 -32.90 -6.11 -8.70
CA THR A 2 -31.42 -6.06 -8.90
C THR A 2 -30.78 -4.95 -8.08
N TYR A 3 -31.43 -3.81 -7.95
CA TYR A 3 -30.95 -2.67 -7.19
C TYR A 3 -30.84 -2.98 -5.68
N ASN A 4 -31.88 -3.61 -5.12
CA ASN A 4 -31.89 -3.98 -3.70
C ASN A 4 -30.88 -5.09 -3.40
N TYR A 5 -30.65 -5.99 -4.35
CA TYR A 5 -29.61 -7.04 -4.22
C TYR A 5 -28.21 -6.43 -4.15
N ALA A 6 -27.88 -5.57 -5.11
CA ALA A 6 -26.55 -4.91 -5.14
C ALA A 6 -26.29 -4.07 -3.88
N THR A 7 -27.29 -3.36 -3.37
CA THR A 7 -27.17 -2.58 -2.13
C THR A 7 -26.96 -3.48 -0.92
N GLY A 8 -27.65 -4.62 -0.85
CA GLY A 8 -27.47 -5.61 0.20
C GLY A 8 -26.06 -6.24 0.18
N GLU A 9 -25.53 -6.55 -1.00
CA GLU A 9 -24.18 -7.09 -1.13
C GLU A 9 -23.12 -6.06 -0.70
N LEU A 10 -23.25 -4.80 -1.12
CA LEU A 10 -22.31 -3.74 -0.74
C LEU A 10 -22.33 -3.42 0.76
N SER A 11 -23.48 -3.56 1.42
CA SER A 11 -23.59 -3.37 2.86
C SER A 11 -22.78 -4.40 3.66
N LYS A 12 -22.47 -5.56 3.08
CA LYS A 12 -21.60 -6.58 3.69
C LYS A 12 -20.16 -6.10 3.88
N THR A 13 -19.70 -5.14 3.10
CA THR A 13 -18.34 -4.58 3.20
C THR A 13 -18.18 -3.65 4.40
N PHE A 14 -19.28 -3.12 4.94
CA PHE A 14 -19.23 -2.09 5.97
C PHE A 14 -18.77 -2.67 7.32
N ARG A 15 -17.71 -2.09 7.85
CA ARG A 15 -17.18 -2.32 9.19
C ARG A 15 -16.68 -0.99 9.74
N ALA A 16 -17.45 -0.39 10.65
CA ALA A 16 -17.06 0.83 11.33
C ALA A 16 -15.77 0.62 12.13
N SER A 17 -14.96 1.65 12.23
CA SER A 17 -13.79 1.69 13.09
C SER A 17 -13.96 2.77 14.16
N LYS A 18 -13.57 2.45 15.38
CA LYS A 18 -13.51 3.43 16.48
C LYS A 18 -12.28 4.34 16.35
N ALA A 19 -11.29 3.94 15.57
CA ALA A 19 -10.02 4.65 15.41
C ALA A 19 -10.07 5.72 14.31
N THR A 20 -10.97 5.60 13.31
CA THR A 20 -11.09 6.58 12.22
C THR A 20 -11.86 7.82 12.64
N SER A 21 -11.50 8.97 12.07
CA SER A 21 -12.13 10.28 12.31
C SER A 21 -13.20 10.64 11.27
N GLY A 22 -13.29 9.88 10.17
CA GLY A 22 -14.17 10.17 9.05
C GLY A 22 -15.65 9.89 9.33
N ASN A 23 -16.48 10.66 8.65
CA ASN A 23 -17.91 10.46 8.61
C ASN A 23 -18.45 10.76 7.19
N SER A 24 -19.68 10.38 6.90
CA SER A 24 -20.31 10.58 5.60
C SER A 24 -20.37 12.04 5.14
N LYS A 25 -20.38 13.00 6.09
CA LYS A 25 -20.39 14.42 5.77
C LYS A 25 -19.09 14.88 5.11
N ALA A 26 -17.94 14.31 5.50
CA ALA A 26 -16.64 14.66 4.89
C ALA A 26 -16.63 14.32 3.40
N ILE A 27 -17.18 13.17 3.02
CA ILE A 27 -17.34 12.77 1.61
C ILE A 27 -18.35 13.65 0.90
N GLN A 28 -19.53 13.88 1.50
CA GLN A 28 -20.58 14.69 0.90
C GLN A 28 -20.16 16.13 0.62
N GLN A 29 -19.24 16.68 1.42
CA GLN A 29 -18.73 18.03 1.27
C GLN A 29 -17.51 18.11 0.33
N THR A 30 -17.08 16.98 -0.23
CA THR A 30 -15.87 16.89 -1.07
C THR A 30 -14.63 17.51 -0.41
N LYS A 31 -14.47 17.29 0.89
CA LYS A 31 -13.29 17.70 1.65
C LYS A 31 -12.12 16.75 1.40
N PRO A 32 -10.87 17.20 1.61
CA PRO A 32 -9.74 16.27 1.61
C PRO A 32 -9.98 15.12 2.59
N ILE A 33 -9.69 13.90 2.15
CA ILE A 33 -9.81 12.69 2.95
C ILE A 33 -8.52 11.88 2.90
N THR A 34 -8.21 11.22 4.00
CA THR A 34 -7.12 10.25 4.10
C THR A 34 -7.69 8.86 4.36
N ILE A 35 -7.34 7.92 3.52
CA ILE A 35 -7.80 6.54 3.56
C ILE A 35 -6.58 5.65 3.76
N LEU A 36 -6.65 4.73 4.74
CA LEU A 36 -5.67 3.66 4.87
C LEU A 36 -6.14 2.44 4.08
N LEU A 37 -5.38 2.07 3.06
CA LEU A 37 -5.56 0.82 2.34
C LEU A 37 -4.66 -0.25 2.96
N MET A 38 -5.24 -1.38 3.31
CA MET A 38 -4.51 -2.54 3.84
C MET A 38 -4.80 -3.78 3.02
N GLY A 39 -3.78 -4.57 2.75
CA GLY A 39 -3.88 -5.89 2.16
C GLY A 39 -3.45 -6.95 3.16
N VAL A 40 -4.27 -7.98 3.35
CA VAL A 40 -3.94 -9.14 4.17
C VAL A 40 -3.57 -10.34 3.29
N ASP A 41 -2.67 -11.17 3.79
CA ASP A 41 -2.08 -12.30 3.08
C ASP A 41 -2.88 -13.61 3.20
N THR A 42 -4.18 -13.50 3.43
CA THR A 42 -5.11 -14.61 3.60
C THR A 42 -6.31 -14.50 2.66
N GLY A 43 -7.24 -15.46 2.74
CA GLY A 43 -8.49 -15.41 2.00
C GLY A 43 -8.36 -15.85 0.54
N SER A 44 -7.45 -16.78 0.23
CA SER A 44 -7.40 -17.49 -1.05
C SER A 44 -8.07 -18.87 -0.95
N LYS A 45 -8.11 -19.60 -2.07
CA LYS A 45 -8.58 -20.99 -2.07
C LYS A 45 -7.74 -21.88 -1.16
N GLU A 46 -6.47 -21.59 -1.06
CA GLU A 46 -5.46 -22.31 -0.30
C GLU A 46 -5.37 -21.82 1.15
N ARG A 47 -5.56 -20.52 1.36
CA ARG A 47 -5.53 -19.86 2.67
C ARG A 47 -6.92 -19.37 3.05
N LYS A 48 -7.61 -20.19 3.82
CA LYS A 48 -9.06 -20.03 4.07
C LYS A 48 -9.41 -18.97 5.12
N GLU A 49 -8.50 -18.65 6.01
CA GLU A 49 -8.68 -17.56 6.98
C GLU A 49 -8.82 -16.25 6.21
N THR A 50 -10.01 -15.64 6.29
CA THR A 50 -10.37 -14.52 5.41
C THR A 50 -9.71 -13.21 5.85
N TRP A 51 -9.53 -13.00 7.15
CA TRP A 51 -9.12 -11.71 7.72
C TRP A 51 -8.02 -11.80 8.78
N GLU A 52 -7.66 -13.00 9.21
CA GLU A 52 -6.53 -13.23 10.08
C GLU A 52 -5.23 -13.16 9.27
N GLY A 53 -4.12 -12.84 9.93
CA GLY A 53 -2.80 -12.75 9.30
C GLY A 53 -2.18 -11.39 9.43
N ASN A 54 -1.21 -11.11 8.58
CA ASN A 54 -0.46 -9.85 8.62
C ASN A 54 -0.98 -8.87 7.56
N SER A 55 -0.95 -7.59 7.88
CA SER A 55 -1.13 -6.53 6.90
C SER A 55 0.19 -6.28 6.17
N ASP A 56 0.44 -7.04 5.13
CA ASP A 56 1.68 -6.93 4.35
C ASP A 56 1.70 -5.71 3.42
N THR A 57 0.55 -5.10 3.21
CA THR A 57 0.38 -3.86 2.46
C THR A 57 -0.30 -2.84 3.33
N MET A 58 0.33 -1.68 3.46
CA MET A 58 -0.23 -0.52 4.17
C MET A 58 0.09 0.73 3.35
N ILE A 59 -0.93 1.33 2.76
CA ILE A 59 -0.81 2.50 1.88
C ILE A 59 -1.78 3.56 2.35
N LEU A 60 -1.26 4.76 2.63
CA LEU A 60 -2.08 5.93 2.88
C LEU A 60 -2.39 6.62 1.56
N VAL A 61 -3.67 6.83 1.31
CA VAL A 61 -4.15 7.58 0.15
C VAL A 61 -4.81 8.85 0.64
N THR A 62 -4.25 10.00 0.26
CA THR A 62 -4.81 11.30 0.57
C THR A 62 -5.35 11.94 -0.70
N VAL A 63 -6.65 12.19 -0.73
CA VAL A 63 -7.35 12.74 -1.89
C VAL A 63 -7.84 14.14 -1.55
N ASN A 64 -7.41 15.13 -2.33
CA ASN A 64 -7.86 16.50 -2.18
C ASN A 64 -8.60 16.96 -3.44
N PRO A 65 -9.93 17.01 -3.42
CA PRO A 65 -10.73 17.40 -4.58
C PRO A 65 -10.58 18.88 -4.96
N LYS A 66 -10.19 19.74 -4.01
CA LYS A 66 -9.98 21.17 -4.27
C LYS A 66 -8.72 21.43 -5.08
N THR A 67 -7.64 20.75 -4.73
CA THR A 67 -6.36 20.86 -5.46
C THR A 67 -6.28 19.89 -6.64
N LYS A 68 -7.26 18.99 -6.78
CA LYS A 68 -7.29 17.92 -7.78
C LYS A 68 -6.06 17.03 -7.78
N LYS A 69 -5.58 16.71 -6.57
CA LYS A 69 -4.37 15.89 -6.35
C LYS A 69 -4.67 14.76 -5.40
N THR A 70 -4.02 13.63 -5.68
CA THR A 70 -4.00 12.46 -4.81
C THR A 70 -2.56 12.05 -4.59
N THR A 71 -2.24 11.66 -3.37
CA THR A 71 -0.95 11.03 -3.05
C THR A 71 -1.18 9.67 -2.44
N MET A 72 -0.27 8.76 -2.73
CA MET A 72 -0.17 7.47 -2.09
C MET A 72 1.19 7.37 -1.39
N THR A 73 1.18 6.95 -0.14
CA THR A 73 2.40 6.70 0.62
C THR A 73 2.37 5.27 1.14
N SER A 74 3.27 4.43 0.63
CA SER A 74 3.49 3.10 1.19
C SER A 74 4.26 3.21 2.49
N LEU A 75 3.82 2.46 3.50
CA LEU A 75 4.51 2.30 4.77
C LEU A 75 5.21 0.95 4.76
N GLU A 76 6.51 0.93 5.06
CA GLU A 76 7.25 -0.33 5.15
C GLU A 76 6.72 -1.15 6.33
N ARG A 77 6.40 -2.42 6.08
CA ARG A 77 5.78 -3.30 7.07
C ARG A 77 6.67 -3.62 8.27
N ASP A 78 7.99 -3.65 8.05
CA ASP A 78 9.00 -4.00 9.06
C ASP A 78 9.52 -2.77 9.83
N LEU A 79 8.91 -1.59 9.66
CA LEU A 79 9.28 -0.39 10.40
C LEU A 79 9.17 -0.63 11.91
N LEU A 80 10.25 -0.30 12.63
CA LEU A 80 10.27 -0.36 14.08
C LEU A 80 9.40 0.77 14.66
N THR A 81 8.38 0.37 15.39
CA THR A 81 7.42 1.31 16.01
C THR A 81 7.06 0.86 17.42
N ASP A 82 6.60 1.78 18.23
CA ASP A 82 5.99 1.48 19.52
C ASP A 82 4.49 1.28 19.34
N ILE A 83 4.02 0.07 19.60
CA ILE A 83 2.61 -0.33 19.47
C ILE A 83 1.99 -0.35 20.86
N GLU A 84 0.88 0.34 21.02
CA GLU A 84 0.15 0.39 22.28
C GLU A 84 -0.21 -1.03 22.78
N GLY A 85 0.23 -1.34 23.99
CA GLY A 85 0.02 -2.65 24.61
C GLY A 85 1.06 -3.71 24.27
N SER A 86 1.91 -3.50 23.27
CA SER A 86 2.90 -4.49 22.79
C SER A 86 4.35 -3.99 22.85
N GLY A 87 4.54 -2.68 22.91
CA GLY A 87 5.89 -2.09 22.90
C GLY A 87 6.52 -2.03 21.51
N GLU A 88 7.84 -2.09 21.44
CA GLU A 88 8.58 -2.02 20.19
C GLU A 88 8.40 -3.28 19.35
N ALA A 89 7.83 -3.11 18.15
CA ALA A 89 7.55 -4.18 17.22
C ALA A 89 7.52 -3.67 15.77
N LYS A 90 7.39 -4.57 14.82
CA LYS A 90 7.17 -4.24 13.42
C LYS A 90 5.79 -3.61 13.22
N LEU A 91 5.69 -2.62 12.35
CA LEU A 91 4.44 -1.91 12.10
C LEU A 91 3.28 -2.86 11.70
N ASN A 92 3.56 -3.89 10.92
CA ASN A 92 2.53 -4.83 10.49
C ASN A 92 1.96 -5.71 11.62
N SER A 93 2.67 -5.84 12.75
CA SER A 93 2.18 -6.57 13.93
C SER A 93 0.92 -5.94 14.53
N ALA A 94 0.73 -4.63 14.36
CA ALA A 94 -0.45 -3.95 14.89
C ALA A 94 -1.75 -4.56 14.37
N TYR A 95 -1.80 -4.90 13.07
CA TYR A 95 -2.98 -5.56 12.50
C TYR A 95 -3.15 -6.99 13.06
N ALA A 96 -2.07 -7.76 13.12
CA ALA A 96 -2.12 -9.14 13.65
C ALA A 96 -2.58 -9.19 15.11
N GLU A 97 -2.23 -8.19 15.91
CA GLU A 97 -2.54 -8.14 17.35
C GLU A 97 -3.91 -7.54 17.66
N GLY A 98 -4.33 -6.51 16.93
CA GLY A 98 -5.53 -5.74 17.25
C GLY A 98 -6.41 -5.37 16.06
N GLY A 99 -6.21 -6.01 14.92
CA GLY A 99 -7.01 -5.78 13.73
C GLY A 99 -6.86 -4.38 13.14
N ALA A 100 -7.85 -3.99 12.34
CA ALA A 100 -7.86 -2.69 11.67
C ALA A 100 -7.76 -1.52 12.66
N ASP A 101 -8.45 -1.58 13.79
CA ASP A 101 -8.47 -0.48 14.77
C ASP A 101 -7.08 -0.20 15.35
N LEU A 102 -6.33 -1.24 15.72
CA LEU A 102 -4.98 -1.06 16.24
C LEU A 102 -4.00 -0.61 15.15
N ALA A 103 -4.10 -1.14 13.95
CA ALA A 103 -3.30 -0.70 12.81
C ALA A 103 -3.53 0.79 12.50
N ILE A 104 -4.79 1.23 12.46
CA ILE A 104 -5.17 2.62 12.22
C ILE A 104 -4.62 3.53 13.32
N SER A 105 -4.86 3.19 14.59
CA SER A 105 -4.39 4.01 15.71
C SER A 105 -2.86 4.08 15.76
N THR A 106 -2.17 3.00 15.46
CA THR A 106 -0.71 2.96 15.38
C THR A 106 -0.19 3.89 14.29
N ILE A 107 -0.74 3.82 13.08
CA ILE A 107 -0.31 4.65 11.96
C ILE A 107 -0.63 6.13 12.22
N GLN A 108 -1.75 6.44 12.85
CA GLN A 108 -2.07 7.81 13.26
C GLN A 108 -1.02 8.38 14.23
N LYS A 109 -0.53 7.57 15.17
CA LYS A 109 0.55 7.95 16.08
C LYS A 109 1.92 8.01 15.37
N VAL A 110 2.18 7.13 14.41
CA VAL A 110 3.41 7.16 13.59
C VAL A 110 3.53 8.48 12.84
N LEU A 111 2.44 8.96 12.25
CA LEU A 111 2.45 10.12 11.36
C LEU A 111 1.83 11.38 11.94
N ASP A 112 1.30 11.32 13.17
CA ASP A 112 0.56 12.44 13.79
C ASP A 112 -0.47 13.05 12.83
N ILE A 113 -1.27 12.20 12.23
CA ILE A 113 -2.33 12.54 11.27
C ILE A 113 -3.64 11.89 11.67
N ASP A 114 -4.73 12.37 11.08
CA ASP A 114 -6.03 11.71 11.17
C ASP A 114 -6.25 10.82 9.93
N ILE A 115 -6.66 9.58 10.15
CA ILE A 115 -7.14 8.68 9.11
C ILE A 115 -8.66 8.72 9.14
N ASP A 116 -9.27 9.16 8.03
CA ASP A 116 -10.73 9.33 7.96
C ASP A 116 -11.45 8.01 7.71
N TYR A 117 -10.90 7.16 6.86
CA TYR A 117 -11.47 5.88 6.47
C TYR A 117 -10.38 4.84 6.29
N TYR A 118 -10.78 3.57 6.30
CA TYR A 118 -9.92 2.48 5.89
C TYR A 118 -10.64 1.57 4.88
N ALA A 119 -9.85 0.84 4.11
CA ALA A 119 -10.29 -0.27 3.30
C ALA A 119 -9.29 -1.43 3.45
N LEU A 120 -9.83 -2.61 3.68
CA LEU A 120 -9.08 -3.84 3.88
C LEU A 120 -9.50 -4.83 2.80
N ILE A 121 -8.54 -5.39 2.09
CA ILE A 121 -8.76 -6.38 1.04
C ILE A 121 -7.90 -7.62 1.30
N ASN A 122 -8.46 -8.79 1.10
CA ASN A 122 -7.71 -10.04 1.14
C ASN A 122 -7.25 -10.46 -0.28
N MET A 123 -6.54 -11.59 -0.38
CA MET A 123 -6.02 -12.06 -1.66
C MET A 123 -7.12 -12.31 -2.70
N GLN A 124 -8.21 -12.96 -2.31
CA GLN A 124 -9.32 -13.22 -3.22
C GLN A 124 -9.97 -11.92 -3.70
N GLY A 125 -10.08 -10.93 -2.80
CA GLY A 125 -10.60 -9.61 -3.15
C GLY A 125 -9.76 -8.91 -4.20
N MET A 126 -8.44 -8.98 -4.12
CA MET A 126 -7.55 -8.43 -5.15
C MET A 126 -7.76 -9.14 -6.49
N ILE A 127 -7.81 -10.47 -6.50
CA ILE A 127 -8.05 -11.26 -7.70
C ILE A 127 -9.39 -10.86 -8.35
N ASP A 128 -10.45 -10.84 -7.56
CA ASP A 128 -11.80 -10.52 -8.03
C ASP A 128 -11.92 -9.08 -8.55
N LEU A 129 -11.26 -8.14 -7.88
CA LEU A 129 -11.26 -6.73 -8.29
C LEU A 129 -10.60 -6.54 -9.65
N VAL A 130 -9.43 -7.13 -9.84
CA VAL A 130 -8.70 -7.02 -11.12
C VAL A 130 -9.46 -7.71 -12.24
N ASP A 131 -10.04 -8.87 -12.00
CA ASP A 131 -10.88 -9.57 -12.98
C ASP A 131 -12.15 -8.77 -13.31
N ALA A 132 -12.78 -8.16 -12.30
CA ALA A 132 -13.99 -7.35 -12.49
C ALA A 132 -13.75 -6.09 -13.35
N VAL A 133 -12.58 -5.47 -13.27
CA VAL A 133 -12.21 -4.33 -14.14
C VAL A 133 -11.67 -4.77 -15.51
N GLY A 134 -11.61 -6.07 -15.76
CA GLY A 134 -11.17 -6.64 -17.04
C GLY A 134 -9.66 -6.80 -17.18
N GLY A 135 -8.94 -6.92 -16.09
CA GLY A 135 -7.48 -7.01 -16.07
C GLY A 135 -6.79 -5.66 -16.17
N ILE A 136 -5.48 -5.67 -15.99
CA ILE A 136 -4.63 -4.49 -16.08
C ILE A 136 -3.42 -4.76 -16.97
N GLU A 137 -2.83 -3.72 -17.53
CA GLU A 137 -1.59 -3.83 -18.30
C GLU A 137 -0.41 -3.44 -17.43
N VAL A 138 0.60 -4.32 -17.38
CA VAL A 138 1.85 -4.08 -16.67
C VAL A 138 3.05 -4.44 -17.56
N THR A 139 4.22 -3.90 -17.23
CA THR A 139 5.47 -4.27 -17.86
C THR A 139 6.38 -4.94 -16.84
N ASN A 140 6.73 -6.20 -17.10
CA ASN A 140 7.80 -6.86 -16.38
C ASN A 140 9.15 -6.44 -16.99
N HIS A 141 9.91 -5.64 -16.26
CA HIS A 141 11.22 -5.12 -16.69
C HIS A 141 12.37 -6.09 -16.41
N PHE A 142 12.12 -7.18 -15.70
CA PHE A 142 13.14 -8.21 -15.48
C PHE A 142 13.31 -9.06 -16.74
N ASP A 143 14.46 -9.71 -16.85
CA ASP A 143 14.75 -10.69 -17.91
C ASP A 143 14.30 -12.12 -17.58
N PHE A 144 13.54 -12.25 -16.48
CA PHE A 144 12.95 -13.50 -15.99
C PHE A 144 11.45 -13.31 -15.65
N PRO A 145 10.66 -14.39 -15.65
CA PRO A 145 9.25 -14.30 -15.26
C PRO A 145 9.08 -13.88 -13.79
N ILE A 146 8.13 -12.99 -13.51
CA ILE A 146 7.70 -12.72 -12.15
C ILE A 146 6.84 -13.89 -11.68
N SER A 147 7.32 -14.58 -10.66
CA SER A 147 6.70 -15.78 -10.08
C SER A 147 6.96 -15.81 -8.57
N ILE A 148 6.09 -16.48 -7.83
CA ILE A 148 6.28 -16.79 -6.42
C ILE A 148 6.16 -18.29 -6.14
N ALA A 149 6.05 -19.11 -7.18
CA ALA A 149 5.80 -20.53 -7.06
C ALA A 149 6.88 -21.33 -6.31
N GLU A 150 8.10 -20.81 -6.28
CA GLU A 150 9.20 -21.43 -5.55
C GLU A 150 8.99 -21.36 -4.02
N ASN A 151 8.49 -20.22 -3.54
CA ASN A 151 8.24 -19.98 -2.11
C ASN A 151 6.79 -20.25 -1.70
N GLU A 152 5.85 -20.06 -2.61
CA GLU A 152 4.42 -20.24 -2.40
C GLU A 152 3.84 -21.12 -3.54
N PRO A 153 4.04 -22.46 -3.49
CA PRO A 153 3.71 -23.36 -4.60
C PRO A 153 2.22 -23.39 -4.99
N GLU A 154 1.36 -22.93 -4.11
CA GLU A 154 -0.07 -22.79 -4.38
C GLU A 154 -0.38 -21.73 -5.45
N PHE A 155 0.53 -20.79 -5.70
CA PHE A 155 0.37 -19.72 -6.68
C PHE A 155 1.28 -19.95 -7.88
N GLN A 156 0.72 -20.57 -8.94
CA GLN A 156 1.46 -20.96 -10.15
C GLN A 156 1.42 -19.93 -11.27
N ALA A 157 0.57 -18.91 -11.16
CA ALA A 157 0.52 -17.83 -12.14
C ALA A 157 1.85 -17.08 -12.21
N LYS A 158 2.19 -16.57 -13.38
CA LYS A 158 3.40 -15.81 -13.62
C LYS A 158 3.19 -14.71 -14.64
N VAL A 159 4.07 -13.72 -14.62
CA VAL A 159 4.11 -12.64 -15.61
C VAL A 159 5.44 -12.70 -16.35
N GLU A 160 5.38 -13.06 -17.62
CA GLU A 160 6.56 -13.14 -18.49
C GLU A 160 7.20 -11.76 -18.69
N PRO A 161 8.50 -11.70 -19.07
CA PRO A 161 9.14 -10.43 -19.42
C PRO A 161 8.38 -9.66 -20.49
N GLY A 162 8.42 -8.35 -20.42
CA GLY A 162 7.73 -7.45 -21.35
C GLY A 162 6.37 -6.98 -20.86
N THR A 163 5.63 -6.35 -21.78
CA THR A 163 4.33 -5.75 -21.49
C THR A 163 3.20 -6.75 -21.75
N HIS A 164 2.35 -6.94 -20.75
CA HIS A 164 1.25 -7.90 -20.79
C HIS A 164 0.00 -7.34 -20.11
N LYS A 165 -1.15 -7.72 -20.67
CA LYS A 165 -2.41 -7.63 -19.95
C LYS A 165 -2.52 -8.84 -19.02
N ILE A 166 -2.69 -8.60 -17.73
CA ILE A 166 -2.72 -9.64 -16.71
C ILE A 166 -4.07 -9.72 -16.01
N ASN A 167 -4.43 -10.91 -15.58
CA ASN A 167 -5.63 -11.19 -14.81
C ASN A 167 -5.39 -11.04 -13.29
N GLY A 168 -6.42 -11.36 -12.50
CA GLY A 168 -6.35 -11.25 -11.05
C GLY A 168 -5.29 -12.13 -10.41
N GLU A 169 -5.16 -13.38 -10.82
CA GLU A 169 -4.15 -14.32 -10.27
C GLU A 169 -2.74 -13.87 -10.61
N GLN A 170 -2.49 -13.44 -11.84
CA GLN A 170 -1.21 -12.87 -12.25
C GLN A 170 -0.90 -11.57 -11.49
N THR A 171 -1.90 -10.73 -11.25
CA THR A 171 -1.74 -9.50 -10.48
C THR A 171 -1.38 -9.80 -9.02
N LEU A 172 -1.96 -10.82 -8.43
CA LEU A 172 -1.60 -11.27 -7.09
C LEU A 172 -0.11 -11.63 -7.03
N VAL A 173 0.38 -12.44 -7.95
CA VAL A 173 1.79 -12.84 -8.05
C VAL A 173 2.69 -11.62 -8.29
N TYR A 174 2.30 -10.75 -9.22
CA TYR A 174 3.01 -9.50 -9.53
C TYR A 174 3.21 -8.60 -8.30
N SER A 175 2.18 -8.50 -7.47
CA SER A 175 2.18 -7.65 -6.27
C SER A 175 2.75 -8.33 -5.01
N ARG A 176 3.05 -9.62 -5.04
CA ARG A 176 3.61 -10.37 -3.91
C ARG A 176 5.09 -10.70 -4.05
N MET A 177 5.59 -10.82 -5.27
CA MET A 177 6.99 -11.18 -5.52
C MET A 177 7.95 -10.17 -4.89
N ARG A 178 8.97 -10.65 -4.21
CA ARG A 178 10.02 -9.84 -3.59
C ARG A 178 11.41 -10.48 -3.59
N TYR A 179 11.47 -11.81 -3.50
CA TYR A 179 12.74 -12.52 -3.30
C TYR A 179 13.69 -12.41 -4.50
N ASP A 180 13.14 -12.40 -5.71
CA ASP A 180 13.91 -12.26 -6.95
C ASP A 180 14.12 -10.80 -7.37
N ASP A 181 13.52 -9.86 -6.64
CA ASP A 181 13.66 -8.43 -6.92
C ASP A 181 14.93 -7.89 -6.24
N PRO A 182 15.86 -7.26 -6.98
CA PRO A 182 17.02 -6.59 -6.38
C PRO A 182 16.64 -5.56 -5.32
N ASP A 183 15.48 -4.92 -5.47
CA ASP A 183 14.94 -3.94 -4.53
C ASP A 183 14.12 -4.57 -3.38
N GLY A 184 13.96 -5.89 -3.39
CA GLY A 184 13.31 -6.65 -2.34
C GLY A 184 11.87 -6.19 -2.06
N ASP A 185 11.59 -5.92 -0.80
CA ASP A 185 10.26 -5.52 -0.36
C ASP A 185 9.84 -4.13 -0.88
N TYR A 186 10.78 -3.23 -1.09
CA TYR A 186 10.50 -1.91 -1.66
C TYR A 186 10.06 -2.00 -3.13
N GLY A 187 10.66 -2.89 -3.90
CA GLY A 187 10.22 -3.19 -5.26
C GLY A 187 8.80 -3.77 -5.30
N ARG A 188 8.48 -4.67 -4.37
CA ARG A 188 7.12 -5.18 -4.19
C ARG A 188 6.12 -4.05 -3.90
N GLN A 189 6.42 -3.17 -2.97
CA GLN A 189 5.56 -2.05 -2.62
C GLN A 189 5.35 -1.10 -3.79
N LYS A 190 6.37 -0.88 -4.61
CA LYS A 190 6.26 -0.10 -5.84
C LYS A 190 5.28 -0.72 -6.83
N ARG A 191 5.34 -2.04 -7.03
CA ARG A 191 4.38 -2.76 -7.87
C ARG A 191 2.97 -2.71 -7.31
N GLN A 192 2.80 -2.76 -5.99
CA GLN A 192 1.48 -2.60 -5.35
C GLN A 192 0.86 -1.23 -5.65
N ARG A 193 1.65 -0.15 -5.56
CA ARG A 193 1.18 1.19 -5.93
C ARG A 193 0.81 1.27 -7.42
N GLU A 194 1.60 0.67 -8.28
CA GLU A 194 1.31 0.58 -9.72
C GLU A 194 -0.04 -0.13 -9.97
N VAL A 195 -0.26 -1.28 -9.34
CA VAL A 195 -1.52 -2.02 -9.45
C VAL A 195 -2.71 -1.16 -9.04
N ILE A 196 -2.64 -0.48 -7.91
CA ILE A 196 -3.70 0.43 -7.45
C ILE A 196 -3.99 1.50 -8.48
N GLN A 197 -2.97 2.13 -9.04
CA GLN A 197 -3.14 3.17 -10.05
C GLN A 197 -3.76 2.64 -11.34
N LYS A 198 -3.37 1.46 -11.79
CA LYS A 198 -3.94 0.82 -12.97
C LYS A 198 -5.41 0.46 -12.77
N VAL A 199 -5.77 -0.03 -11.58
CA VAL A 199 -7.18 -0.30 -11.22
C VAL A 199 -7.98 1.01 -11.16
N VAL A 200 -7.45 2.03 -10.51
CA VAL A 200 -8.10 3.36 -10.45
C VAL A 200 -8.32 3.91 -11.85
N ALA A 201 -7.33 3.81 -12.73
CA ALA A 201 -7.46 4.26 -14.13
C ALA A 201 -8.59 3.53 -14.87
N LYS A 202 -8.78 2.24 -14.62
CA LYS A 202 -9.92 1.49 -15.17
C LYS A 202 -11.25 1.96 -14.60
N LEU A 203 -11.31 2.18 -13.29
CA LEU A 203 -12.53 2.67 -12.62
C LEU A 203 -12.93 4.07 -13.11
N LEU A 204 -11.97 4.95 -13.33
CA LEU A 204 -12.23 6.32 -13.83
C LEU A 204 -12.81 6.37 -15.25
N LYS A 205 -12.70 5.31 -16.02
CA LYS A 205 -13.34 5.18 -17.34
C LYS A 205 -14.81 4.81 -17.27
N MET A 206 -15.30 4.46 -16.08
CA MET A 206 -16.70 4.11 -15.87
C MET A 206 -17.51 5.38 -15.60
N ASP A 207 -18.68 5.47 -16.16
CA ASP A 207 -19.50 6.67 -16.16
C ASP A 207 -20.81 6.54 -15.37
N SER A 208 -21.06 5.36 -14.79
CA SER A 208 -22.32 5.11 -14.10
C SER A 208 -22.16 4.48 -12.71
N ILE A 209 -23.01 4.87 -11.79
CA ILE A 209 -23.12 4.27 -10.46
C ILE A 209 -23.41 2.76 -10.58
N GLY A 210 -24.19 2.34 -11.57
CA GLY A 210 -24.48 0.94 -11.80
C GLY A 210 -23.24 0.11 -12.10
N SER A 211 -22.31 0.65 -12.88
CA SER A 211 -21.03 -0.01 -13.17
C SER A 211 -20.17 -0.15 -11.92
N TYR A 212 -20.07 0.88 -11.09
CA TYR A 212 -19.36 0.81 -9.82
C TYR A 212 -19.98 -0.20 -8.87
N LYS A 213 -21.31 -0.21 -8.72
CA LYS A 213 -22.02 -1.18 -7.88
C LYS A 213 -21.76 -2.62 -8.32
N LYS A 214 -21.72 -2.87 -9.62
CA LYS A 214 -21.44 -4.20 -10.18
C LYS A 214 -20.05 -4.70 -9.79
N ILE A 215 -19.03 -3.85 -9.91
CA ILE A 215 -17.64 -4.19 -9.55
C ILE A 215 -17.52 -4.40 -8.05
N LEU A 216 -18.02 -3.47 -7.25
CA LEU A 216 -17.96 -3.57 -5.80
C LEU A 216 -18.71 -4.79 -5.27
N SER A 217 -19.83 -5.16 -5.89
CA SER A 217 -20.56 -6.38 -5.54
C SER A 217 -19.74 -7.64 -5.81
N ALA A 218 -18.93 -7.64 -6.85
CA ALA A 218 -18.08 -8.79 -7.19
C ALA A 218 -16.99 -9.05 -6.12
N VAL A 219 -16.58 -8.04 -5.36
CA VAL A 219 -15.55 -8.13 -4.32
C VAL A 219 -16.09 -8.07 -2.89
N SER A 220 -17.39 -7.93 -2.73
CA SER A 220 -18.03 -7.57 -1.44
C SER A 220 -17.72 -8.49 -0.28
N SER A 221 -17.53 -9.80 -0.52
CA SER A 221 -17.20 -10.78 0.53
C SER A 221 -15.74 -10.73 0.98
N ASN A 222 -14.88 -10.04 0.24
CA ASN A 222 -13.42 -10.01 0.41
C ASN A 222 -12.88 -8.60 0.63
N VAL A 223 -13.75 -7.67 1.00
CA VAL A 223 -13.43 -6.27 1.35
C VAL A 223 -14.14 -5.89 2.64
N GLN A 224 -13.41 -5.22 3.53
CA GLN A 224 -13.97 -4.52 4.69
C GLN A 224 -13.59 -3.05 4.61
N THR A 225 -14.51 -2.15 4.91
CA THR A 225 -14.25 -0.71 4.87
C THR A 225 -15.16 0.04 5.81
N SER A 226 -14.68 1.16 6.34
CA SER A 226 -15.49 2.10 7.12
C SER A 226 -16.30 3.08 6.25
N ILE A 227 -16.15 3.00 4.93
CA ILE A 227 -16.98 3.75 3.98
C ILE A 227 -18.26 2.94 3.71
N ASP A 228 -19.43 3.57 3.90
CA ASP A 228 -20.70 2.92 3.60
C ASP A 228 -20.96 2.86 2.08
N LEU A 229 -20.42 1.83 1.42
CA LEU A 229 -20.56 1.61 -0.01
C LEU A 229 -21.98 1.16 -0.40
N GLY A 230 -22.80 0.72 0.56
CA GLY A 230 -24.22 0.40 0.35
C GLY A 230 -25.10 1.65 0.20
N ASP A 231 -24.65 2.80 0.66
CA ASP A 231 -25.35 4.08 0.50
C ASP A 231 -25.07 4.70 -0.87
N THR A 232 -26.12 4.84 -1.66
CA THR A 232 -26.02 5.45 -3.02
C THR A 232 -25.54 6.89 -2.97
N ASN A 233 -25.90 7.66 -1.94
CA ASN A 233 -25.43 9.04 -1.81
C ASN A 233 -23.93 9.09 -1.54
N THR A 234 -23.41 8.18 -0.73
CA THR A 234 -21.96 8.02 -0.51
C THR A 234 -21.24 7.69 -1.83
N LEU A 235 -21.73 6.72 -2.60
CA LEU A 235 -21.15 6.39 -3.90
C LEU A 235 -21.16 7.55 -4.87
N ARG A 236 -22.27 8.30 -4.92
CA ARG A 236 -22.37 9.50 -5.77
C ARG A 236 -21.39 10.58 -5.32
N SER A 237 -21.22 10.77 -4.03
CA SER A 237 -20.27 11.73 -3.48
C SER A 237 -18.81 11.34 -3.77
N LEU A 238 -18.48 10.07 -3.73
CA LEU A 238 -17.15 9.56 -4.12
C LEU A 238 -16.81 9.87 -5.57
N MET A 239 -17.79 9.91 -6.48
CA MET A 239 -17.59 10.32 -7.87
C MET A 239 -17.09 11.77 -7.99
N GLY A 240 -17.38 12.61 -7.02
CA GLY A 240 -16.86 13.99 -6.94
C GLY A 240 -15.35 14.07 -6.70
N TYR A 241 -14.71 12.97 -6.31
CA TYR A 241 -13.26 12.88 -6.13
C TYR A 241 -12.53 12.42 -7.42
N SER A 242 -13.25 12.08 -8.48
CA SER A 242 -12.68 11.47 -9.68
C SER A 242 -11.58 12.31 -10.34
N ASP A 243 -11.72 13.63 -10.40
CA ASP A 243 -10.70 14.51 -10.97
C ASP A 243 -9.38 14.48 -10.18
N ALA A 244 -9.47 14.39 -8.87
CA ALA A 244 -8.29 14.26 -8.01
C ALA A 244 -7.55 12.94 -8.24
N LEU A 245 -8.27 11.86 -8.56
CA LEU A 245 -7.70 10.54 -8.82
C LEU A 245 -7.02 10.41 -10.19
N LYS A 246 -7.16 11.40 -11.07
CA LYS A 246 -6.44 11.45 -12.36
C LYS A 246 -4.98 11.86 -12.20
N ASN A 247 -4.59 12.42 -11.06
CA ASN A 247 -3.24 12.89 -10.77
C ASN A 247 -2.78 12.32 -9.43
N ILE A 248 -2.17 11.14 -9.48
CA ILE A 248 -1.68 10.43 -8.31
C ILE A 248 -0.15 10.49 -8.28
N LYS A 249 0.40 10.91 -7.13
CA LYS A 249 1.83 10.83 -6.83
C LYS A 249 2.07 9.75 -5.79
N SER A 250 3.13 8.98 -5.99
CA SER A 250 3.52 7.88 -5.12
C SER A 250 4.74 8.20 -4.29
N TYR A 251 4.72 7.76 -3.05
CA TYR A 251 5.78 7.96 -2.08
C TYR A 251 6.00 6.70 -1.25
N GLN A 252 7.17 6.60 -0.63
CA GLN A 252 7.54 5.50 0.24
C GLN A 252 8.04 6.03 1.58
N LEU A 253 7.47 5.55 2.69
CA LEU A 253 8.11 5.64 3.99
C LEU A 253 8.95 4.40 4.21
N ALA A 254 10.26 4.57 4.20
CA ALA A 254 11.24 3.50 4.34
C ALA A 254 12.12 3.73 5.56
N GLY A 255 12.96 2.75 5.83
CA GLY A 255 13.98 2.80 6.86
C GLY A 255 15.30 2.22 6.38
N SER A 256 16.24 2.16 7.28
CA SER A 256 17.52 1.45 7.12
C SER A 256 17.45 0.12 7.84
N ASP A 257 18.16 -0.88 7.30
CA ASP A 257 18.24 -2.21 7.89
C ASP A 257 18.82 -2.17 9.31
N ALA A 258 18.19 -2.88 10.22
CA ALA A 258 18.67 -3.04 11.58
C ALA A 258 18.34 -4.43 12.11
N MET A 259 19.33 -5.06 12.76
CA MET A 259 19.14 -6.30 13.50
C MET A 259 18.98 -5.98 14.99
N ILE A 260 17.82 -6.28 15.56
CA ILE A 260 17.50 -5.99 16.96
C ILE A 260 17.01 -7.27 17.64
N ASN A 261 17.73 -7.73 18.63
CA ASN A 261 17.39 -8.97 19.37
C ASN A 261 17.15 -10.18 18.45
N GLY A 262 17.92 -10.29 17.36
CA GLY A 262 17.79 -11.37 16.39
C GLY A 262 16.69 -11.19 15.34
N GLY A 263 15.93 -10.12 15.42
CA GLY A 263 14.90 -9.74 14.43
C GLY A 263 15.40 -8.70 13.44
N SER A 264 14.98 -8.81 12.18
CA SER A 264 15.28 -7.85 11.14
C SER A 264 14.20 -6.76 11.11
N TYR A 265 14.61 -5.50 11.18
CA TYR A 265 13.74 -4.33 11.20
C TYR A 265 14.20 -3.30 10.18
N GLN A 266 13.26 -2.41 9.83
CA GLN A 266 13.56 -1.16 9.15
C GLN A 266 13.43 -0.01 10.16
N VAL A 267 14.43 0.84 10.25
CA VAL A 267 14.41 2.00 11.16
C VAL A 267 14.42 3.28 10.36
N ALA A 268 13.39 4.09 10.54
CA ALA A 268 13.23 5.35 9.83
C ALA A 268 14.13 6.44 10.43
N SER A 269 14.57 7.38 9.59
CA SER A 269 15.26 8.60 10.04
C SER A 269 14.25 9.68 10.43
N THR A 270 14.69 10.60 11.30
CA THR A 270 13.92 11.79 11.65
C THR A 270 13.55 12.62 10.42
N GLU A 271 14.48 12.76 9.49
CA GLU A 271 14.27 13.50 8.23
C GLU A 271 13.16 12.88 7.39
N ASP A 272 13.18 11.56 7.20
CA ASP A 272 12.18 10.87 6.37
C ASP A 272 10.79 10.93 6.98
N ILE A 273 10.66 10.69 8.27
CA ILE A 273 9.35 10.78 8.93
C ILE A 273 8.80 12.20 8.90
N LEU A 274 9.64 13.20 9.12
CA LEU A 274 9.25 14.61 9.08
C LEU A 274 8.77 15.01 7.67
N LYS A 275 9.48 14.56 6.64
CA LYS A 275 9.14 14.80 5.24
C LYS A 275 7.76 14.19 4.88
N VAL A 276 7.52 12.95 5.27
CA VAL A 276 6.24 12.28 5.03
C VAL A 276 5.10 12.93 5.80
N GLN A 277 5.28 13.19 7.10
CA GLN A 277 4.28 13.88 7.92
C GLN A 277 3.87 15.21 7.31
N ASN A 278 4.85 16.05 6.98
CA ASN A 278 4.59 17.39 6.48
C ASN A 278 3.90 17.38 5.13
N ARG A 279 4.26 16.44 4.26
CA ARG A 279 3.58 16.28 2.98
C ARG A 279 2.09 15.96 3.18
N ILE A 280 1.76 14.96 3.98
CA ILE A 280 0.37 14.58 4.24
C ILE A 280 -0.39 15.71 4.93
N LYS A 281 0.22 16.37 5.94
CA LYS A 281 -0.42 17.51 6.61
C LYS A 281 -0.76 18.64 5.64
N GLN A 282 0.16 18.99 4.75
CA GLN A 282 -0.09 20.03 3.74
C GLN A 282 -1.19 19.65 2.77
N GLU A 283 -1.25 18.39 2.35
CA GLU A 283 -2.28 17.90 1.43
C GLU A 283 -3.69 18.00 2.01
N VAL A 284 -3.84 17.88 3.31
CA VAL A 284 -5.12 18.07 4.00
C VAL A 284 -5.32 19.49 4.54
N GLY A 285 -4.45 20.44 4.18
CA GLY A 285 -4.57 21.84 4.55
C GLY A 285 -4.08 22.17 5.97
N LYS A 286 -3.30 21.29 6.60
CA LYS A 286 -2.66 21.52 7.90
C LYS A 286 -1.28 22.14 7.74
N LYS A 287 -0.81 22.81 8.79
CA LYS A 287 0.53 23.39 8.82
C LYS A 287 1.62 22.33 8.97
N LYS A 288 2.77 22.61 8.38
CA LYS A 288 4.00 21.84 8.62
C LYS A 288 4.41 21.94 10.09
N VAL A 289 5.04 20.88 10.58
CA VAL A 289 5.74 20.88 11.87
C VAL A 289 7.24 20.99 11.65
N SER A 290 7.95 21.61 12.61
CA SER A 290 9.41 21.60 12.64
C SER A 290 9.93 20.30 13.23
N GLU A 291 11.20 20.01 13.02
CA GLU A 291 11.86 18.84 13.61
C GLU A 291 11.71 18.80 15.13
N SER A 292 11.83 19.97 15.79
CA SER A 292 11.67 20.08 17.24
C SER A 292 10.25 19.78 17.75
N ASN A 293 9.27 19.84 16.87
CA ASN A 293 7.86 19.56 17.18
C ASN A 293 7.39 18.22 16.59
N LEU A 294 8.32 17.41 16.06
CA LEU A 294 8.01 16.11 15.52
C LEU A 294 7.40 15.19 16.57
N LYS A 295 6.24 14.63 16.25
CA LYS A 295 5.57 13.60 17.05
C LYS A 295 5.49 12.34 16.21
N THR A 296 5.97 11.23 16.75
CA THR A 296 5.90 9.93 16.09
C THR A 296 6.09 8.80 17.10
N SER A 297 5.40 7.70 16.89
CA SER A 297 5.64 6.44 17.60
C SER A 297 6.68 5.56 16.91
N LEU A 298 7.24 5.97 15.76
CA LEU A 298 8.39 5.28 15.19
C LEU A 298 9.60 5.43 16.09
N VAL A 299 10.34 4.34 16.25
CA VAL A 299 11.67 4.40 16.84
C VAL A 299 12.63 4.93 15.77
N LEU A 300 13.18 6.10 16.01
CA LEU A 300 14.04 6.82 15.05
C LEU A 300 15.50 6.67 15.42
N TYR A 301 16.37 6.56 14.42
CA TYR A 301 17.78 6.87 14.57
C TYR A 301 18.03 8.30 14.08
N GLY A 302 18.82 9.06 14.85
CA GLY A 302 19.13 10.45 14.51
C GLY A 302 19.85 10.59 13.19
N SER A 303 19.65 11.72 12.53
CA SER A 303 20.35 12.38 11.42
C SER A 303 21.14 11.54 10.41
N GLY A 304 20.73 10.34 10.12
CA GLY A 304 21.21 9.57 8.98
C GLY A 304 20.19 9.70 7.86
N SER A 305 20.53 10.41 6.81
CA SER A 305 19.71 10.50 5.63
C SER A 305 19.46 9.10 5.08
N SER A 306 18.28 8.54 5.26
CA SER A 306 17.82 7.54 4.33
C SER A 306 17.19 8.29 3.15
N ASN A 307 17.77 8.15 2.00
CA ASN A 307 17.29 8.86 0.80
C ASN A 307 16.07 8.22 0.15
N TYR A 308 15.36 7.41 0.88
CA TYR A 308 14.20 6.69 0.36
C TYR A 308 12.88 7.46 0.53
N GLY A 309 12.92 8.69 0.84
CA GLY A 309 11.74 9.55 0.80
C GLY A 309 11.53 10.22 -0.55
N SER A 310 12.27 9.81 -1.57
CA SER A 310 12.20 10.43 -2.86
C SER A 310 10.94 10.01 -3.62
N ASP A 311 10.46 10.96 -4.30
CA ASP A 311 9.21 11.02 -5.01
C ASP A 311 9.18 10.06 -6.19
N ASP A 312 8.50 8.95 -6.05
CA ASP A 312 8.09 8.14 -7.18
C ASP A 312 6.86 8.79 -7.81
N PHE A 313 7.04 9.43 -8.94
CA PHE A 313 5.92 9.97 -9.70
C PHE A 313 5.35 8.90 -10.61
N VAL A 314 4.12 8.52 -10.37
CA VAL A 314 3.37 7.70 -11.30
C VAL A 314 2.11 8.47 -11.71
N ASN A 315 1.97 8.68 -12.98
CA ASN A 315 0.81 9.39 -13.52
C ASN A 315 -0.30 8.39 -13.81
N SER A 316 -1.51 8.64 -13.32
CA SER A 316 -2.67 7.79 -13.59
C SER A 316 -3.04 7.71 -15.08
N LYS A 317 -2.46 8.56 -15.90
CA LYS A 317 -2.73 8.60 -17.37
C LYS A 317 -1.91 7.63 -18.19
N GLY A 318 -0.98 6.88 -17.62
CA GLY A 318 -0.32 5.91 -18.43
C GLY A 318 1.09 5.52 -18.06
N SER A 319 1.49 4.49 -18.68
CA SER A 319 2.67 3.69 -18.61
C SER A 319 4.03 4.41 -18.73
N ALA A 320 4.06 5.70 -19.04
CA ALA A 320 5.33 6.41 -19.24
C ALA A 320 6.08 6.72 -17.95
N ALA A 321 5.39 6.77 -16.82
CA ALA A 321 6.01 7.14 -15.56
C ALA A 321 6.62 5.95 -14.80
N SER A 322 6.24 4.73 -15.12
CA SER A 322 6.87 3.55 -14.52
C SER A 322 8.30 3.33 -15.02
N SER A 323 8.61 3.77 -16.24
CA SER A 323 9.98 3.72 -16.78
C SER A 323 10.89 4.82 -16.21
N GLU A 324 10.32 5.95 -15.81
CA GLU A 324 11.11 7.03 -15.18
C GLU A 324 11.37 6.76 -13.70
N ALA A 325 10.43 6.11 -13.01
CA ALA A 325 10.65 5.70 -11.63
C ALA A 325 11.73 4.62 -11.50
N SER A 326 11.92 3.78 -12.54
CA SER A 326 13.01 2.80 -12.55
C SER A 326 14.39 3.43 -12.85
N SER A 327 14.43 4.62 -13.45
CA SER A 327 15.70 5.33 -13.73
C SER A 327 16.30 6.00 -12.50
N ASN A 328 15.55 6.15 -11.41
CA ASN A 328 16.08 6.65 -10.14
C ASN A 328 16.84 5.58 -9.34
N TYR A 329 16.81 4.35 -9.81
CA TYR A 329 17.71 3.31 -9.35
C TYR A 329 18.91 3.23 -10.30
N GLU A 330 19.79 4.20 -10.25
CA GLU A 330 21.10 4.05 -10.88
C GLU A 330 21.78 2.85 -10.23
N GLY A 331 22.05 1.85 -11.05
CA GLY A 331 22.72 0.64 -10.63
C GLY A 331 24.02 0.99 -9.96
N GLY A 332 24.00 0.95 -8.65
CA GLY A 332 25.20 1.04 -7.87
C GLY A 332 26.09 -0.11 -8.28
N THR A 333 27.33 0.16 -8.45
CA THR A 333 28.35 -0.86 -8.61
C THR A 333 28.26 -1.81 -7.43
N SER A 334 27.90 -3.05 -7.71
CA SER A 334 27.94 -4.10 -6.72
C SER A 334 29.39 -4.38 -6.37
N GLU A 335 29.84 -3.89 -5.25
CA GLU A 335 31.10 -4.39 -4.69
C GLU A 335 30.76 -5.58 -3.81
N ALA A 336 31.16 -6.75 -4.26
CA ALA A 336 31.11 -7.97 -3.48
C ALA A 336 32.19 -7.91 -2.39
N ALA A 337 31.81 -7.53 -1.21
CA ALA A 337 32.64 -7.70 -0.03
C ALA A 337 32.06 -8.84 0.80
N GLY A 338 32.65 -10.00 0.71
CA GLY A 338 32.51 -11.10 1.63
C GLY A 338 31.09 -11.50 2.04
N GLY A 339 30.27 -11.96 1.10
CA GLY A 339 29.04 -12.67 1.41
C GLY A 339 27.73 -11.90 1.34
N GLY A 340 27.69 -10.65 0.91
CA GLY A 340 26.47 -9.91 0.68
C GLY A 340 26.61 -8.86 -0.39
N SER A 341 25.67 -8.73 -1.27
CA SER A 341 25.64 -7.63 -2.23
C SER A 341 24.95 -6.41 -1.61
N VAL A 342 25.58 -5.26 -1.80
CA VAL A 342 25.06 -3.97 -1.34
C VAL A 342 24.72 -3.17 -2.58
N SER A 343 23.47 -2.73 -2.68
CA SER A 343 23.05 -1.80 -3.73
C SER A 343 22.91 -0.40 -3.16
N THR A 344 23.42 0.57 -3.88
CA THR A 344 23.35 1.98 -3.50
C THR A 344 22.28 2.68 -4.30
N TYR A 345 21.34 3.30 -3.63
CA TYR A 345 20.30 4.10 -4.26
C TYR A 345 20.68 5.57 -4.30
N ASN A 346 20.04 6.30 -5.19
CA ASN A 346 20.32 7.71 -5.43
C ASN A 346 20.33 8.50 -4.12
N GLY A 347 21.51 8.99 -3.75
CA GLY A 347 21.74 9.70 -2.50
C GLY A 347 22.47 8.92 -1.41
N GLY A 348 22.97 7.72 -1.67
CA GLY A 348 23.95 7.06 -0.82
C GLY A 348 23.44 6.13 0.27
N THR A 349 22.17 5.74 0.25
CA THR A 349 21.67 4.70 1.15
C THR A 349 22.05 3.33 0.61
N THR A 350 22.73 2.57 1.44
CA THR A 350 23.21 1.25 1.09
C THR A 350 22.31 0.19 1.71
N TYR A 351 21.68 -0.63 0.89
CA TYR A 351 20.91 -1.79 1.34
C TYR A 351 21.74 -3.06 1.15
N SER A 352 21.80 -3.86 2.19
CA SER A 352 22.39 -5.19 2.08
C SER A 352 21.37 -6.16 1.49
N ASN A 353 21.72 -6.82 0.38
CA ASN A 353 20.90 -7.87 -0.22
C ASN A 353 20.93 -9.19 0.57
N ASN A 354 21.28 -9.14 1.86
CA ASN A 354 21.23 -10.32 2.75
C ASN A 354 19.79 -10.79 3.07
N TYR A 355 18.81 -10.40 2.26
CA TYR A 355 17.44 -10.92 2.39
C TYR A 355 17.35 -12.45 2.26
N SER A 356 18.29 -13.07 1.55
CA SER A 356 18.27 -14.53 1.36
C SER A 356 18.60 -15.34 2.62
N GLU A 357 19.31 -14.76 3.58
CA GLU A 357 19.67 -15.47 4.82
C GLU A 357 18.61 -15.35 5.93
N ASN A 358 17.76 -14.33 5.89
CA ASN A 358 16.71 -14.11 6.89
C ASN A 358 15.34 -14.70 6.50
N THR A 359 15.19 -15.22 5.30
CA THR A 359 13.91 -15.77 4.82
C THR A 359 13.56 -17.12 5.46
N GLY A 360 14.52 -17.81 6.06
CA GLY A 360 14.27 -19.05 6.79
C GLY A 360 13.41 -18.90 8.05
N ASN A 361 13.28 -17.68 8.58
CA ASN A 361 12.51 -17.41 9.78
C ASN A 361 11.10 -16.86 9.52
N TYR A 362 10.76 -16.57 8.28
CA TYR A 362 9.43 -16.07 7.93
C TYR A 362 8.46 -17.14 7.41
N VAL A 363 8.95 -18.38 7.24
CA VAL A 363 8.15 -19.49 6.70
C VAL A 363 7.67 -20.46 7.79
N GLN A 364 8.05 -20.22 9.05
CA GLN A 364 7.59 -21.07 10.16
C GLN A 364 7.03 -20.20 11.29
N GLU A 365 5.80 -19.73 11.09
CA GLU A 365 4.77 -19.61 12.12
C GLU A 365 3.45 -19.26 11.45
#